data_711a3b8b4fa470d0beb6d0bc9a0fb24d
#
_entry.id   711a3b8b4fa470d0beb6d0bc9a0fb24d
#
_cell.length_a   1.000
_cell.length_b   1.000
_cell.length_c   1.000
_cell.angle_alpha   90.00
_cell.angle_beta   90.00
_cell.angle_gamma   90.00
#
_symmetry.space_group_name_H-M   'P 1'
#
loop_
_entity.id
_entity.type
_entity.pdbx_description
1 polymer ?
#
loop_
_entity_poly.entity_id
_entity_poly.type
_entity_poly.pdbx_seq_one_letter_code
_entity_poly.pdbx_strand_id
1 'polypeptide(L)'
;MTRRVTRRSALGLGAAALSAAALAGCSSGKFTKDGKVKLRMAHTLGDKHPTSKALQIFVDEVESRSNGEISIEVFGNGVLGSETESIEQLSRGVVDIVRCAAPSIAPYSSGYNAFGLPFLFDDEKHYYRAMDSGDMRSFFDSSTEDGFRTLTYYTSGARSFYTVDTAIETPDDLRGFKIRVQNFRSQTELISKLGGTPLILPFGEIYTGLQTGLVDGAESNETALTDSAHGEVAKVFTYTEHTMIPDVLSFSEATWKLLEEDYQKVLTEAAVASTEQHKTIWSEAIAQSITDAEAMGVTFVKDVDREPFRELTSGIVPEFVDHYDGVSTVLDAIENARKGA
;
A
#
# COMPACT_ATOMS: atom_id res chain seq x y z
N MET A 1 11.58 -67.68 22.11
CA MET A 1 11.88 -66.41 22.83
C MET A 1 11.01 -65.28 22.28
N THR A 2 9.87 -65.07 22.92
CA THR A 2 8.90 -64.04 22.50
C THR A 2 9.15 -62.75 23.33
N ARG A 3 9.64 -61.69 22.64
CA ARG A 3 9.85 -60.37 23.25
C ARG A 3 8.47 -59.71 23.54
N ARG A 4 8.14 -59.54 24.82
CA ARG A 4 6.97 -58.78 25.24
C ARG A 4 7.23 -57.27 25.06
N VAL A 5 6.43 -56.63 24.18
CA VAL A 5 6.39 -55.18 24.01
C VAL A 5 5.73 -54.58 25.26
N THR A 6 6.42 -53.73 25.98
CA THR A 6 5.91 -53.07 27.17
C THR A 6 4.99 -51.88 26.83
N ARG A 7 3.96 -51.64 27.66
CA ARG A 7 2.97 -50.55 27.51
C ARG A 7 3.61 -49.16 27.38
N ARG A 8 4.86 -48.97 27.82
CA ARG A 8 5.61 -47.72 27.66
C ARG A 8 6.13 -47.48 26.24
N SER A 9 6.38 -48.52 25.48
CA SER A 9 6.86 -48.39 24.08
C SER A 9 5.71 -48.04 23.11
N ALA A 10 4.46 -48.37 23.44
CA ALA A 10 3.27 -48.05 22.64
C ALA A 10 2.84 -46.57 22.79
N LEU A 11 3.10 -45.93 23.94
CA LEU A 11 2.80 -44.52 24.18
C LEU A 11 3.78 -43.57 23.49
N GLY A 12 5.04 -44.02 23.27
CA GLY A 12 6.06 -43.20 22.56
C GLY A 12 5.83 -43.08 21.05
N LEU A 13 5.25 -44.12 20.42
CA LEU A 13 4.92 -44.09 18.99
C LEU A 13 3.62 -43.30 18.68
N GLY A 14 2.68 -43.23 19.64
CA GLY A 14 1.45 -42.45 19.49
C GLY A 14 1.69 -40.93 19.55
N ALA A 15 2.66 -40.48 20.39
CA ALA A 15 2.99 -39.06 20.52
C ALA A 15 3.75 -38.49 19.32
N ALA A 16 4.60 -39.29 18.66
CA ALA A 16 5.32 -38.88 17.46
C ALA A 16 4.42 -38.79 16.21
N ALA A 17 3.37 -39.61 16.12
CA ALA A 17 2.38 -39.55 15.03
C ALA A 17 1.41 -38.36 15.17
N LEU A 18 1.06 -37.95 16.40
CA LEU A 18 0.21 -36.79 16.68
C LEU A 18 0.95 -35.45 16.43
N SER A 19 2.25 -35.38 16.67
CA SER A 19 3.04 -34.17 16.38
C SER A 19 3.29 -33.96 14.87
N ALA A 20 3.40 -35.02 14.06
CA ALA A 20 3.49 -34.91 12.62
C ALA A 20 2.17 -34.50 11.95
N ALA A 21 1.02 -34.88 12.51
CA ALA A 21 -0.30 -34.48 12.02
C ALA A 21 -0.65 -33.01 12.34
N ALA A 22 -0.09 -32.43 13.43
CA ALA A 22 -0.32 -31.04 13.80
C ALA A 22 0.44 -30.04 12.90
N LEU A 23 1.56 -30.43 12.30
CA LEU A 23 2.32 -29.61 11.33
C LEU A 23 1.72 -29.64 9.93
N ALA A 24 0.96 -30.67 9.57
CA ALA A 24 0.26 -30.78 8.28
C ALA A 24 -1.06 -29.97 8.24
N GLY A 25 -1.57 -29.53 9.39
CA GLY A 25 -2.87 -28.85 9.50
C GLY A 25 -2.86 -27.37 9.07
N CYS A 26 -1.71 -26.70 9.04
CA CYS A 26 -1.63 -25.28 8.69
C CYS A 26 -1.48 -25.00 7.18
N SER A 27 -1.09 -25.97 6.37
CA SER A 27 -0.96 -25.81 4.90
C SER A 27 -2.19 -26.26 4.12
N SER A 28 -3.16 -26.93 4.76
CA SER A 28 -4.26 -27.63 4.08
C SER A 28 -5.38 -26.73 3.52
N GLY A 29 -5.29 -25.39 3.73
CA GLY A 29 -6.30 -24.45 3.20
C GLY A 29 -5.92 -23.79 1.87
N LYS A 30 -4.63 -23.79 1.51
CA LYS A 30 -4.12 -23.08 0.31
C LYS A 30 -4.01 -23.98 -0.92
N PHE A 31 -3.84 -25.27 -0.71
CA PHE A 31 -3.79 -26.28 -1.78
C PHE A 31 -5.05 -27.13 -1.73
N THR A 32 -5.75 -27.22 -2.84
CA THR A 32 -6.91 -28.09 -2.99
C THR A 32 -6.49 -29.54 -3.11
N LYS A 33 -7.42 -30.49 -3.00
CA LYS A 33 -7.13 -31.93 -3.11
C LYS A 33 -6.65 -32.33 -4.53
N ASP A 34 -7.00 -31.53 -5.52
CA ASP A 34 -6.62 -31.66 -6.93
C ASP A 34 -5.35 -30.86 -7.28
N GLY A 35 -4.64 -30.31 -6.28
CA GLY A 35 -3.35 -29.63 -6.43
C GLY A 35 -3.45 -28.16 -6.77
N LYS A 36 -4.64 -27.59 -6.96
CA LYS A 36 -4.82 -26.17 -7.29
C LYS A 36 -4.51 -25.29 -6.10
N VAL A 37 -4.02 -24.06 -6.40
CA VAL A 37 -3.68 -23.05 -5.40
C VAL A 37 -4.84 -22.09 -5.21
N LYS A 38 -5.23 -21.83 -3.96
CA LYS A 38 -6.19 -20.80 -3.59
C LYS A 38 -5.52 -19.76 -2.71
N LEU A 39 -5.47 -18.52 -3.19
CA LEU A 39 -4.89 -17.40 -2.50
C LEU A 39 -5.98 -16.41 -2.04
N ARG A 40 -5.68 -15.64 -1.01
CA ARG A 40 -6.54 -14.58 -0.49
C ARG A 40 -5.83 -13.25 -0.65
N MET A 41 -6.52 -12.27 -1.23
CA MET A 41 -6.01 -10.90 -1.39
C MET A 41 -6.90 -9.93 -0.63
N ALA A 42 -6.31 -9.03 0.16
CA ALA A 42 -7.01 -7.99 0.89
C ALA A 42 -6.59 -6.58 0.45
N HIS A 43 -7.56 -5.65 0.42
CA HIS A 43 -7.33 -4.22 0.26
C HIS A 43 -8.48 -3.40 0.83
N THR A 44 -8.24 -2.09 1.07
CA THR A 44 -9.22 -1.19 1.69
C THR A 44 -9.96 -0.28 0.73
N LEU A 45 -9.66 -0.38 -0.58
CA LEU A 45 -10.24 0.49 -1.61
C LEU A 45 -11.60 -0.01 -2.07
N GLY A 46 -12.46 0.91 -2.51
CA GLY A 46 -13.75 0.59 -3.12
C GLY A 46 -13.60 -0.03 -4.51
N ASP A 47 -14.62 -0.76 -4.97
CA ASP A 47 -14.58 -1.51 -6.24
C ASP A 47 -14.38 -0.62 -7.47
N LYS A 48 -14.82 0.65 -7.40
CA LYS A 48 -14.69 1.62 -8.51
C LYS A 48 -13.28 2.23 -8.61
N HIS A 49 -12.50 2.16 -7.54
CA HIS A 49 -11.17 2.76 -7.47
C HIS A 49 -10.25 2.22 -8.59
N PRO A 50 -9.46 3.07 -9.27
CA PRO A 50 -8.59 2.64 -10.38
C PRO A 50 -7.61 1.54 -9.98
N THR A 51 -7.05 1.58 -8.78
CA THR A 51 -6.18 0.51 -8.27
C THR A 51 -6.97 -0.80 -8.06
N SER A 52 -8.25 -0.76 -7.66
CA SER A 52 -9.06 -1.99 -7.54
C SER A 52 -9.29 -2.65 -8.90
N LYS A 53 -9.44 -1.85 -9.95
CA LYS A 53 -9.52 -2.36 -11.34
C LYS A 53 -8.19 -3.02 -11.75
N ALA A 54 -7.05 -2.43 -11.39
CA ALA A 54 -5.74 -3.03 -11.66
C ALA A 54 -5.53 -4.34 -10.88
N LEU A 55 -6.00 -4.42 -9.64
CA LEU A 55 -5.98 -5.66 -8.85
C LEU A 55 -6.86 -6.74 -9.50
N GLN A 56 -8.00 -6.39 -10.08
CA GLN A 56 -8.81 -7.35 -10.84
C GLN A 56 -8.09 -7.84 -12.09
N ILE A 57 -7.40 -6.95 -12.82
CA ILE A 57 -6.54 -7.33 -13.95
C ILE A 57 -5.44 -8.30 -13.50
N PHE A 58 -4.81 -8.04 -12.36
CA PHE A 58 -3.84 -8.98 -11.79
C PHE A 58 -4.45 -10.37 -11.56
N VAL A 59 -5.65 -10.43 -10.98
CA VAL A 59 -6.36 -11.70 -10.74
C VAL A 59 -6.66 -12.43 -12.05
N ASP A 60 -7.20 -11.72 -13.04
CA ASP A 60 -7.57 -12.28 -14.34
C ASP A 60 -6.33 -12.79 -15.11
N GLU A 61 -5.21 -12.05 -15.05
CA GLU A 61 -3.93 -12.47 -15.63
C GLU A 61 -3.37 -13.74 -14.95
N VAL A 62 -3.44 -13.81 -13.61
CA VAL A 62 -3.01 -14.99 -12.86
C VAL A 62 -3.85 -16.21 -13.23
N GLU A 63 -5.16 -16.10 -13.27
CA GLU A 63 -6.06 -17.18 -13.62
C GLU A 63 -5.81 -17.65 -15.07
N SER A 64 -5.71 -16.71 -16.00
CA SER A 64 -5.45 -16.99 -17.41
C SER A 64 -4.11 -17.67 -17.64
N ARG A 65 -3.00 -17.13 -17.09
CA ARG A 65 -1.65 -17.64 -17.26
C ARG A 65 -1.42 -18.99 -16.58
N SER A 66 -2.13 -19.25 -15.48
CA SER A 66 -2.08 -20.51 -14.75
C SER A 66 -3.05 -21.56 -15.31
N ASN A 67 -3.82 -21.26 -16.38
CA ASN A 67 -4.91 -22.12 -16.88
C ASN A 67 -5.91 -22.51 -15.77
N GLY A 68 -6.17 -21.63 -14.81
CA GLY A 68 -7.06 -21.86 -13.68
C GLY A 68 -6.50 -22.75 -12.58
N GLU A 69 -5.19 -22.99 -12.56
CA GLU A 69 -4.52 -23.70 -11.46
C GLU A 69 -4.34 -22.81 -10.22
N ILE A 70 -4.26 -21.47 -10.40
CA ILE A 70 -4.22 -20.50 -9.32
C ILE A 70 -5.51 -19.68 -9.35
N SER A 71 -6.19 -19.59 -8.22
CA SER A 71 -7.33 -18.70 -8.01
C SER A 71 -7.08 -17.75 -6.85
N ILE A 72 -7.54 -16.50 -6.97
CA ILE A 72 -7.38 -15.47 -5.95
C ILE A 72 -8.76 -14.96 -5.53
N GLU A 73 -9.07 -15.14 -4.25
CA GLU A 73 -10.28 -14.58 -3.64
C GLU A 73 -9.96 -13.17 -3.12
N VAL A 74 -10.68 -12.15 -3.63
CA VAL A 74 -10.43 -10.74 -3.32
C VAL A 74 -11.38 -10.26 -2.23
N PHE A 75 -10.82 -9.65 -1.20
CA PHE A 75 -11.53 -9.02 -0.08
C PHE A 75 -11.25 -7.51 -0.11
N GLY A 76 -12.07 -6.78 -0.87
CA GLY A 76 -12.01 -5.32 -1.00
C GLY A 76 -12.71 -4.57 0.13
N ASN A 77 -12.76 -3.23 0.01
CA ASN A 77 -13.49 -2.35 0.93
C ASN A 77 -13.17 -2.52 2.43
N GLY A 78 -11.99 -3.05 2.76
CA GLY A 78 -11.60 -3.27 4.16
C GLY A 78 -12.43 -4.31 4.90
N VAL A 79 -13.07 -5.28 4.20
CA VAL A 79 -13.89 -6.33 4.86
C VAL A 79 -13.09 -7.24 5.76
N LEU A 80 -11.77 -7.34 5.59
CA LEU A 80 -10.87 -8.06 6.50
C LEU A 80 -10.19 -7.14 7.54
N GLY A 81 -10.63 -5.88 7.63
CA GLY A 81 -10.11 -4.87 8.55
C GLY A 81 -9.38 -3.72 7.86
N SER A 82 -8.75 -2.89 8.66
CA SER A 82 -7.89 -1.78 8.20
C SER A 82 -6.66 -2.29 7.45
N GLU A 83 -5.93 -1.37 6.81
CA GLU A 83 -4.68 -1.70 6.12
C GLU A 83 -3.65 -2.32 7.09
N THR A 84 -3.50 -1.76 8.28
CA THR A 84 -2.60 -2.30 9.32
C THR A 84 -2.97 -3.73 9.71
N GLU A 85 -4.27 -4.01 9.93
CA GLU A 85 -4.74 -5.37 10.27
C GLU A 85 -4.54 -6.35 9.12
N SER A 86 -4.72 -5.90 7.87
CA SER A 86 -4.48 -6.72 6.68
C SER A 86 -3.00 -7.10 6.54
N ILE A 87 -2.08 -6.17 6.80
CA ILE A 87 -0.62 -6.44 6.79
C ILE A 87 -0.24 -7.40 7.93
N GLU A 88 -0.84 -7.25 9.11
CA GLU A 88 -0.63 -8.19 10.21
C GLU A 88 -1.13 -9.60 9.86
N GLN A 89 -2.25 -9.73 9.16
CA GLN A 89 -2.74 -11.00 8.63
C GLN A 89 -1.80 -11.58 7.56
N LEU A 90 -1.22 -10.73 6.69
CA LEU A 90 -0.21 -11.12 5.70
C LEU A 90 1.04 -11.70 6.37
N SER A 91 1.56 -11.02 7.40
CA SER A 91 2.77 -11.47 8.13
C SER A 91 2.57 -12.83 8.81
N ARG A 92 1.32 -13.14 9.19
CA ARG A 92 0.93 -14.42 9.79
C ARG A 92 0.51 -15.48 8.76
N GLY A 93 0.50 -15.15 7.47
CA GLY A 93 0.07 -16.05 6.40
C GLY A 93 -1.43 -16.38 6.41
N VAL A 94 -2.25 -15.58 7.08
CA VAL A 94 -3.72 -15.70 7.05
C VAL A 94 -4.28 -15.20 5.72
N VAL A 95 -3.74 -14.06 5.27
CA VAL A 95 -3.92 -13.50 3.92
C VAL A 95 -2.62 -13.72 3.16
N ASP A 96 -2.70 -13.93 1.86
CA ASP A 96 -1.54 -14.24 1.01
C ASP A 96 -0.99 -13.03 0.28
N ILE A 97 -1.88 -12.11 -0.06
CA ILE A 97 -1.59 -10.91 -0.83
C ILE A 97 -2.30 -9.72 -0.17
N VAL A 98 -1.62 -8.60 -0.05
CA VAL A 98 -2.20 -7.33 0.40
C VAL A 98 -1.78 -6.22 -0.54
N ARG A 99 -2.73 -5.42 -1.00
CA ARG A 99 -2.42 -4.09 -1.52
C ARG A 99 -2.44 -3.11 -0.34
N CYS A 100 -1.35 -2.40 -0.16
CA CYS A 100 -1.22 -1.36 0.87
C CYS A 100 -0.35 -0.20 0.37
N ALA A 101 -0.43 0.95 1.04
CA ALA A 101 0.55 2.00 0.85
C ALA A 101 1.93 1.52 1.31
N ALA A 102 2.99 1.78 0.53
CA ALA A 102 4.32 1.24 0.81
C ALA A 102 4.80 1.53 2.25
N PRO A 103 4.64 2.75 2.83
CA PRO A 103 5.07 3.01 4.19
C PRO A 103 4.35 2.19 5.27
N SER A 104 3.22 1.55 4.96
CA SER A 104 2.52 0.67 5.92
C SER A 104 3.33 -0.59 6.25
N ILE A 105 4.32 -0.95 5.41
CA ILE A 105 5.23 -2.08 5.64
C ILE A 105 6.40 -1.68 6.57
N ALA A 106 6.65 -0.38 6.76
CA ALA A 106 7.80 0.12 7.52
C ALA A 106 7.97 -0.47 8.93
N PRO A 107 6.91 -0.83 9.69
CA PRO A 107 7.07 -1.52 10.97
C PRO A 107 7.77 -2.88 10.89
N TYR A 108 7.81 -3.48 9.71
CA TYR A 108 8.44 -4.78 9.43
C TYR A 108 9.75 -4.62 8.66
N SER A 109 9.82 -3.68 7.71
CA SER A 109 10.96 -3.40 6.86
C SER A 109 11.21 -1.89 6.82
N SER A 110 12.16 -1.41 7.62
CA SER A 110 12.32 0.02 7.94
C SER A 110 12.59 0.92 6.75
N GLY A 111 13.23 0.41 5.69
CA GLY A 111 13.49 1.16 4.46
C GLY A 111 12.22 1.68 3.76
N TYR A 112 11.07 1.02 3.97
CA TYR A 112 9.79 1.48 3.42
C TYR A 112 9.30 2.83 3.98
N ASN A 113 9.88 3.30 5.10
CA ASN A 113 9.62 4.66 5.58
C ASN A 113 9.94 5.74 4.54
N ALA A 114 10.89 5.48 3.65
CA ALA A 114 11.28 6.42 2.59
C ALA A 114 10.09 6.85 1.72
N PHE A 115 9.18 5.94 1.39
CA PHE A 115 8.06 6.23 0.49
C PHE A 115 7.01 7.20 1.07
N GLY A 116 7.04 7.47 2.36
CA GLY A 116 6.17 8.46 2.99
C GLY A 116 6.80 9.85 3.15
N LEU A 117 8.04 10.06 2.69
CA LEU A 117 8.76 11.31 2.85
C LEU A 117 8.28 12.37 1.85
N PRO A 118 8.28 13.66 2.24
CA PRO A 118 7.76 14.71 1.39
C PRO A 118 8.71 15.08 0.25
N PHE A 119 8.13 15.49 -0.87
CA PHE A 119 8.80 16.13 -2.02
C PHE A 119 9.97 15.34 -2.62
N LEU A 120 9.89 14.01 -2.64
CA LEU A 120 10.93 13.13 -3.17
C LEU A 120 11.02 13.15 -4.69
N PHE A 121 9.89 13.29 -5.35
CA PHE A 121 9.80 13.23 -6.82
C PHE A 121 9.53 14.62 -7.40
N ASP A 122 10.15 14.89 -8.54
CA ASP A 122 10.00 16.17 -9.25
C ASP A 122 8.65 16.22 -9.99
N ASP A 123 8.29 15.09 -10.61
CA ASP A 123 7.07 14.92 -11.38
C ASP A 123 6.71 13.41 -11.51
N GLU A 124 5.59 13.14 -12.16
CA GLU A 124 5.12 11.77 -12.41
C GLU A 124 6.10 10.96 -13.27
N LYS A 125 6.79 11.59 -14.21
CA LYS A 125 7.79 10.89 -15.07
C LYS A 125 9.00 10.46 -14.25
N HIS A 126 9.47 11.33 -13.35
CA HIS A 126 10.55 10.99 -12.43
C HIS A 126 10.09 9.84 -11.51
N TYR A 127 8.87 9.91 -10.97
CA TYR A 127 8.30 8.84 -10.16
C TYR A 127 8.32 7.49 -10.89
N TYR A 128 7.79 7.41 -12.11
CA TYR A 128 7.79 6.15 -12.87
C TYR A 128 9.20 5.66 -13.19
N ARG A 129 10.14 6.53 -13.59
CA ARG A 129 11.53 6.11 -13.81
C ARG A 129 12.16 5.51 -12.56
N ALA A 130 11.90 6.09 -11.39
CA ALA A 130 12.41 5.58 -10.12
C ALA A 130 11.78 4.23 -9.76
N MET A 131 10.47 4.14 -9.85
CA MET A 131 9.74 2.93 -9.46
C MET A 131 9.98 1.75 -10.42
N ASP A 132 10.21 2.00 -11.70
CA ASP A 132 10.53 0.98 -12.72
C ASP A 132 12.03 0.62 -12.75
N SER A 133 12.87 1.29 -11.94
CA SER A 133 14.32 1.09 -11.97
C SER A 133 14.75 -0.27 -11.38
N GLY A 134 15.90 -0.77 -11.84
CA GLY A 134 16.52 -1.96 -11.27
C GLY A 134 16.94 -1.80 -9.81
N ASP A 135 17.31 -0.57 -9.40
CA ASP A 135 17.66 -0.25 -8.01
C ASP A 135 16.44 -0.41 -7.10
N MET A 136 15.27 0.12 -7.54
CA MET A 136 14.02 -0.05 -6.79
C MET A 136 13.57 -1.50 -6.74
N ARG A 137 13.70 -2.24 -7.84
CA ARG A 137 13.42 -3.68 -7.85
C ARG A 137 14.31 -4.41 -6.84
N SER A 138 15.60 -4.11 -6.81
CA SER A 138 16.54 -4.70 -5.85
C SER A 138 16.16 -4.39 -4.41
N PHE A 139 15.69 -3.17 -4.13
CA PHE A 139 15.14 -2.82 -2.81
C PHE A 139 13.90 -3.67 -2.45
N PHE A 140 12.94 -3.79 -3.36
CA PHE A 140 11.75 -4.61 -3.11
C PHE A 140 12.10 -6.08 -2.86
N ASP A 141 13.06 -6.62 -3.59
CA ASP A 141 13.52 -8.00 -3.41
C ASP A 141 14.20 -8.21 -2.04
N SER A 142 14.86 -7.19 -1.48
CA SER A 142 15.47 -7.26 -0.15
C SER A 142 14.45 -7.46 0.98
N SER A 143 13.22 -6.98 0.84
CA SER A 143 12.15 -7.13 1.85
C SER A 143 11.72 -8.59 2.09
N THR A 144 12.18 -9.53 1.26
CA THR A 144 11.92 -10.97 1.48
C THR A 144 12.57 -11.50 2.75
N GLU A 145 13.65 -10.88 3.22
CA GLU A 145 14.30 -11.22 4.49
C GLU A 145 13.40 -10.85 5.69
N ASP A 146 12.53 -9.85 5.52
CA ASP A 146 11.58 -9.38 6.52
C ASP A 146 10.22 -10.11 6.46
N GLY A 147 10.09 -11.10 5.57
CA GLY A 147 8.89 -11.93 5.43
C GLY A 147 7.86 -11.41 4.43
N PHE A 148 8.16 -10.34 3.70
CA PHE A 148 7.31 -9.75 2.67
C PHE A 148 7.99 -9.78 1.31
N ARG A 149 7.21 -10.01 0.26
CA ARG A 149 7.65 -9.94 -1.12
C ARG A 149 6.81 -8.91 -1.87
N THR A 150 7.38 -7.81 -2.23
CA THR A 150 6.71 -6.83 -3.08
C THR A 150 6.78 -7.29 -4.54
N LEU A 151 5.63 -7.69 -5.09
CA LEU A 151 5.52 -8.15 -6.47
C LEU A 151 5.61 -6.98 -7.45
N THR A 152 4.90 -5.90 -7.13
CA THR A 152 4.85 -4.68 -7.96
C THR A 152 4.34 -3.50 -7.17
N TYR A 153 4.26 -2.36 -7.83
CA TYR A 153 3.69 -1.11 -7.31
C TYR A 153 2.54 -0.60 -8.19
N TYR A 154 1.70 0.24 -7.61
CA TYR A 154 0.71 1.05 -8.32
C TYR A 154 0.90 2.51 -7.91
N THR A 155 0.74 3.44 -8.86
CA THR A 155 0.72 4.85 -8.47
C THR A 155 -0.55 5.18 -7.70
N SER A 156 -0.47 6.09 -6.76
CA SER A 156 -1.63 6.79 -6.19
C SER A 156 -1.51 8.31 -6.37
N GLY A 157 -0.74 8.71 -7.38
CA GLY A 157 -0.58 10.11 -7.77
C GLY A 157 0.10 10.98 -6.73
N ALA A 158 0.10 12.27 -7.00
CA ALA A 158 0.53 13.26 -6.03
C ALA A 158 -0.57 13.52 -5.00
N ARG A 159 -0.16 13.65 -3.74
CA ARG A 159 -1.09 13.92 -2.63
C ARG A 159 -1.08 15.38 -2.30
N SER A 160 -2.27 15.92 -2.13
CA SER A 160 -2.56 17.33 -1.88
C SER A 160 -3.60 17.48 -0.78
N PHE A 161 -3.71 18.66 -0.19
CA PHE A 161 -4.72 18.91 0.83
C PHE A 161 -6.11 19.09 0.21
N TYR A 162 -7.11 18.53 0.86
CA TYR A 162 -8.50 18.89 0.64
C TYR A 162 -9.21 19.11 1.97
N THR A 163 -10.05 20.13 2.01
CA THR A 163 -10.69 20.63 3.23
C THR A 163 -12.17 20.84 2.99
N VAL A 164 -12.92 21.03 4.07
CA VAL A 164 -14.36 21.26 3.98
C VAL A 164 -14.64 22.54 3.19
N ASP A 165 -13.95 23.66 3.46
CA ASP A 165 -14.28 24.97 2.88
C ASP A 165 -13.11 25.95 2.72
N THR A 166 -11.88 25.60 3.11
CA THR A 166 -10.75 26.54 3.20
C THR A 166 -9.58 26.07 2.34
N ALA A 167 -9.02 26.92 1.49
CA ALA A 167 -7.79 26.63 0.75
C ALA A 167 -6.55 26.63 1.67
N ILE A 168 -5.61 25.73 1.38
CA ILE A 168 -4.31 25.65 2.06
C ILE A 168 -3.23 26.14 1.10
N GLU A 169 -3.16 27.44 0.88
CA GLU A 169 -2.23 28.06 -0.07
C GLU A 169 -0.84 28.30 0.53
N THR A 170 -0.78 28.39 1.87
CA THR A 170 0.47 28.55 2.64
C THR A 170 0.47 27.59 3.84
N PRO A 171 1.64 27.29 4.44
CA PRO A 171 1.68 26.51 5.67
C PRO A 171 0.90 27.14 6.84
N ASP A 172 0.82 28.46 6.90
CA ASP A 172 0.09 29.16 7.96
C ASP A 172 -1.42 28.88 7.94
N ASP A 173 -1.98 28.53 6.78
CA ASP A 173 -3.39 28.16 6.64
C ASP A 173 -3.73 26.83 7.32
N LEU A 174 -2.72 25.99 7.61
CA LEU A 174 -2.92 24.75 8.38
C LEU A 174 -3.05 24.97 9.88
N ARG A 175 -2.76 26.18 10.39
CA ARG A 175 -2.83 26.44 11.83
C ARG A 175 -4.25 26.30 12.36
N GLY A 176 -4.41 25.41 13.33
CA GLY A 176 -5.70 25.10 13.94
C GLY A 176 -6.51 24.04 13.20
N PHE A 177 -6.07 23.60 12.01
CA PHE A 177 -6.72 22.53 11.26
C PHE A 177 -6.31 21.16 11.79
N LYS A 178 -7.30 20.28 11.93
CA LYS A 178 -7.12 18.87 12.16
C LYS A 178 -7.14 18.18 10.80
N ILE A 179 -5.99 17.69 10.37
CA ILE A 179 -5.82 17.02 9.07
C ILE A 179 -5.72 15.52 9.30
N ARG A 180 -6.62 14.78 8.66
CA ARG A 180 -6.49 13.31 8.65
C ARG A 180 -5.24 12.90 7.90
N VAL A 181 -4.48 12.00 8.49
CA VAL A 181 -3.31 11.37 7.89
C VAL A 181 -3.39 9.86 7.94
N GLN A 182 -2.59 9.20 7.11
CA GLN A 182 -2.33 7.77 7.21
C GLN A 182 -1.46 7.48 8.46
N ASN A 183 -1.44 6.22 8.90
CA ASN A 183 -0.67 5.81 10.09
C ASN A 183 0.84 5.68 9.79
N PHE A 184 1.45 6.77 9.35
CA PHE A 184 2.88 6.87 9.09
C PHE A 184 3.48 8.01 9.90
N ARG A 185 4.66 7.76 10.48
CA ARG A 185 5.40 8.78 11.21
C ARG A 185 5.70 10.00 10.31
N SER A 186 6.12 9.77 9.07
CA SER A 186 6.40 10.84 8.10
C SER A 186 5.21 11.78 7.87
N GLN A 187 3.99 11.25 7.82
CA GLN A 187 2.78 12.06 7.60
C GLN A 187 2.39 12.84 8.86
N THR A 188 2.51 12.26 10.04
CA THR A 188 2.26 12.99 11.29
C THR A 188 3.27 14.11 11.50
N GLU A 189 4.54 13.88 11.18
CA GLU A 189 5.59 14.90 11.25
C GLU A 189 5.38 15.99 10.19
N LEU A 190 5.05 15.62 8.96
CA LEU A 190 4.74 16.57 7.89
C LEU A 190 3.69 17.58 8.32
N ILE A 191 2.52 17.12 8.75
CA ILE A 191 1.42 18.00 9.16
C ILE A 191 1.82 18.84 10.39
N SER A 192 2.51 18.24 11.36
CA SER A 192 2.96 18.97 12.57
C SER A 192 3.97 20.06 12.24
N LYS A 193 4.92 19.81 11.33
CA LYS A 193 5.92 20.79 10.88
C LYS A 193 5.25 21.95 10.11
N LEU A 194 4.20 21.65 9.37
CA LEU A 194 3.40 22.67 8.65
C LEU A 194 2.43 23.44 9.57
N GLY A 195 2.35 23.12 10.85
CA GLY A 195 1.55 23.83 11.83
C GLY A 195 0.12 23.31 12.03
N GLY A 196 -0.28 22.25 11.33
CA GLY A 196 -1.54 21.56 11.50
C GLY A 196 -1.51 20.53 12.63
N THR A 197 -2.67 19.97 12.94
CA THR A 197 -2.82 18.87 13.90
C THR A 197 -3.11 17.57 13.14
N PRO A 198 -2.18 16.62 13.08
CA PRO A 198 -2.42 15.34 12.41
C PRO A 198 -3.37 14.46 13.22
N LEU A 199 -4.33 13.83 12.55
CA LEU A 199 -5.23 12.84 13.16
C LEU A 199 -5.20 11.56 12.32
N ILE A 200 -4.75 10.46 12.93
CA ILE A 200 -4.69 9.16 12.27
C ILE A 200 -6.10 8.55 12.26
N LEU A 201 -6.65 8.30 11.07
CA LEU A 201 -7.90 7.57 10.88
C LEU A 201 -7.74 6.55 9.74
N PRO A 202 -8.36 5.35 9.86
CA PRO A 202 -8.51 4.41 8.74
C PRO A 202 -9.17 5.08 7.52
N PHE A 203 -8.85 4.60 6.32
CA PHE A 203 -9.34 5.21 5.08
C PHE A 203 -10.88 5.26 5.01
N GLY A 204 -11.58 4.20 5.40
CA GLY A 204 -13.04 4.13 5.40
C GLY A 204 -13.74 5.05 6.41
N GLU A 205 -13.01 5.68 7.34
CA GLU A 205 -13.57 6.59 8.35
C GLU A 205 -13.48 8.07 7.95
N ILE A 206 -12.79 8.39 6.84
CA ILE A 206 -12.50 9.77 6.46
C ILE A 206 -13.79 10.54 6.16
N TYR A 207 -14.70 9.96 5.35
CA TYR A 207 -15.97 10.61 5.01
C TYR A 207 -16.74 11.03 6.27
N THR A 208 -16.91 10.10 7.20
CA THR A 208 -17.59 10.38 8.48
C THR A 208 -16.82 11.40 9.33
N GLY A 209 -15.49 11.30 9.34
CA GLY A 209 -14.63 12.27 10.03
C GLY A 209 -14.81 13.71 9.53
N LEU A 210 -14.86 13.90 8.21
CA LEU A 210 -15.15 15.19 7.57
C LEU A 210 -16.58 15.66 7.86
N GLN A 211 -17.57 14.77 7.70
CA GLN A 211 -18.98 15.10 7.89
C GLN A 211 -19.30 15.51 9.33
N THR A 212 -18.65 14.93 10.31
CA THR A 212 -18.88 15.21 11.74
C THR A 212 -18.00 16.32 12.29
N GLY A 213 -17.04 16.85 11.51
CA GLY A 213 -16.05 17.83 11.97
C GLY A 213 -15.01 17.24 12.95
N LEU A 214 -14.83 15.91 12.94
CA LEU A 214 -13.72 15.27 13.66
C LEU A 214 -12.39 15.71 13.06
N VAL A 215 -12.33 15.85 11.73
CA VAL A 215 -11.24 16.45 10.96
C VAL A 215 -11.78 17.57 10.07
N ASP A 216 -10.96 18.59 9.84
CA ASP A 216 -11.28 19.74 9.01
C ASP A 216 -10.88 19.51 7.54
N GLY A 217 -10.02 18.53 7.31
CA GLY A 217 -9.53 18.13 6.00
C GLY A 217 -8.74 16.84 6.05
N ALA A 218 -8.25 16.45 4.88
CA ALA A 218 -7.33 15.33 4.72
C ALA A 218 -6.36 15.62 3.58
N GLU A 219 -5.46 14.70 3.32
CA GLU A 219 -4.54 14.75 2.18
C GLU A 219 -4.66 13.46 1.37
N SER A 220 -4.81 13.58 0.08
CA SER A 220 -4.86 12.49 -0.90
C SER A 220 -4.78 13.03 -2.32
N ASN A 221 -5.06 12.16 -3.28
CA ASN A 221 -5.25 12.47 -4.69
C ASN A 221 -6.74 12.74 -5.01
N GLU A 222 -7.04 13.15 -6.24
CA GLU A 222 -8.36 13.57 -6.68
C GLU A 222 -9.43 12.46 -6.64
N THR A 223 -9.03 11.17 -6.80
CA THR A 223 -10.00 10.06 -6.78
C THR A 223 -10.70 9.92 -5.43
N ALA A 224 -10.09 10.40 -4.36
CA ALA A 224 -10.72 10.40 -3.04
C ALA A 224 -12.01 11.26 -3.00
N LEU A 225 -12.06 12.33 -3.79
CA LEU A 225 -13.23 13.21 -3.86
C LEU A 225 -14.45 12.50 -4.45
N THR A 226 -14.24 11.62 -5.43
CA THR A 226 -15.29 10.95 -6.20
C THR A 226 -15.52 9.53 -5.77
N ASP A 227 -14.49 8.67 -5.83
CA ASP A 227 -14.63 7.23 -5.54
C ASP A 227 -14.94 6.94 -4.06
N SER A 228 -14.48 7.83 -3.15
CA SER A 228 -14.75 7.75 -1.71
C SER A 228 -15.75 8.80 -1.22
N ALA A 229 -16.37 9.52 -2.16
CA ALA A 229 -17.39 10.55 -1.90
C ALA A 229 -16.92 11.71 -0.98
N HIS A 230 -15.62 11.88 -0.74
CA HIS A 230 -15.14 12.96 0.14
C HIS A 230 -15.53 14.34 -0.38
N GLY A 231 -15.65 14.52 -1.71
CA GLY A 231 -16.09 15.75 -2.37
C GLY A 231 -17.56 16.14 -2.08
N GLU A 232 -18.36 15.26 -1.49
CA GLU A 232 -19.69 15.64 -0.98
C GLU A 232 -19.58 16.57 0.23
N VAL A 233 -18.52 16.47 1.01
CA VAL A 233 -18.26 17.24 2.23
C VAL A 233 -17.12 18.25 2.05
N ALA A 234 -15.97 17.81 1.53
CA ALA A 234 -14.80 18.65 1.28
C ALA A 234 -14.94 19.37 -0.06
N LYS A 235 -14.93 20.69 -0.04
CA LYS A 235 -15.23 21.54 -1.20
C LYS A 235 -14.02 22.27 -1.78
N VAL A 236 -12.86 22.16 -1.15
CA VAL A 236 -11.63 22.79 -1.64
C VAL A 236 -10.52 21.75 -1.72
N PHE A 237 -9.91 21.63 -2.90
CA PHE A 237 -8.72 20.83 -3.15
C PHE A 237 -7.58 21.75 -3.55
N THR A 238 -6.46 21.72 -2.82
CA THR A 238 -5.31 22.62 -3.01
C THR A 238 -4.08 21.83 -3.42
N TYR A 239 -3.57 22.07 -4.63
CA TYR A 239 -2.46 21.30 -5.23
C TYR A 239 -1.09 21.62 -4.58
N THR A 240 -0.88 21.15 -3.37
CA THR A 240 0.41 21.21 -2.71
C THR A 240 1.39 20.13 -3.17
N GLU A 241 0.87 19.00 -3.66
CA GLU A 241 1.63 17.85 -4.19
C GLU A 241 2.84 17.50 -3.32
N HIS A 242 2.59 17.44 -2.02
CA HIS A 242 3.65 17.34 -1.01
C HIS A 242 4.20 15.92 -0.86
N THR A 243 3.52 14.88 -1.34
CA THR A 243 4.03 13.50 -1.37
C THR A 243 3.49 12.73 -2.57
N MET A 244 4.24 11.69 -2.99
CA MET A 244 3.78 10.68 -3.96
C MET A 244 4.05 9.31 -3.35
N ILE A 245 3.05 8.76 -2.68
CA ILE A 245 3.17 7.49 -1.94
C ILE A 245 2.74 6.34 -2.85
N PRO A 246 3.64 5.41 -3.23
CA PRO A 246 3.24 4.25 -4.01
C PRO A 246 2.38 3.30 -3.18
N ASP A 247 1.42 2.68 -3.83
CA ASP A 247 0.82 1.45 -3.35
C ASP A 247 1.70 0.27 -3.76
N VAL A 248 1.78 -0.75 -2.95
CA VAL A 248 2.51 -1.98 -3.26
C VAL A 248 1.60 -3.19 -3.17
N LEU A 249 1.85 -4.16 -4.04
CA LEU A 249 1.23 -5.48 -3.98
C LEU A 249 2.19 -6.42 -3.27
N SER A 250 1.96 -6.63 -1.99
CA SER A 250 2.82 -7.43 -1.13
C SER A 250 2.29 -8.84 -0.97
N PHE A 251 3.18 -9.82 -1.10
CA PHE A 251 2.90 -11.23 -0.93
C PHE A 251 3.57 -11.77 0.34
N SER A 252 2.93 -12.71 1.04
CA SER A 252 3.52 -13.41 2.19
C SER A 252 4.67 -14.29 1.71
N GLU A 253 5.89 -14.01 2.16
CA GLU A 253 7.07 -14.81 1.81
C GLU A 253 6.94 -16.27 2.31
N ALA A 254 6.23 -16.46 3.42
CA ALA A 254 5.94 -17.81 3.93
C ALA A 254 5.06 -18.62 2.96
N THR A 255 4.05 -17.98 2.33
CA THR A 255 3.23 -18.60 1.29
C THR A 255 4.00 -18.77 -0.01
N TRP A 256 4.79 -17.74 -0.39
CA TRP A 256 5.59 -17.76 -1.61
C TRP A 256 6.52 -18.97 -1.71
N LYS A 257 7.21 -19.27 -0.62
CA LYS A 257 8.12 -20.44 -0.53
C LYS A 257 7.44 -21.80 -0.68
N LEU A 258 6.13 -21.86 -0.59
CA LEU A 258 5.35 -23.09 -0.80
C LEU A 258 4.93 -23.28 -2.26
N LEU A 259 5.03 -22.24 -3.09
CA LEU A 259 4.64 -22.27 -4.50
C LEU A 259 5.76 -22.82 -5.36
N GLU A 260 5.39 -23.57 -6.40
CA GLU A 260 6.30 -24.01 -7.46
C GLU A 260 6.82 -22.79 -8.25
N GLU A 261 8.02 -22.90 -8.82
CA GLU A 261 8.68 -21.81 -9.56
C GLU A 261 7.82 -21.30 -10.74
N ASP A 262 7.09 -22.18 -11.42
CA ASP A 262 6.20 -21.79 -12.51
C ASP A 262 5.03 -20.91 -12.01
N TYR A 263 4.50 -21.19 -10.82
CA TYR A 263 3.45 -20.36 -10.21
C TYR A 263 4.00 -19.02 -9.73
N GLN A 264 5.20 -18.99 -9.16
CA GLN A 264 5.88 -17.76 -8.78
C GLN A 264 6.12 -16.86 -10.01
N LYS A 265 6.51 -17.45 -11.13
CA LYS A 265 6.69 -16.75 -12.40
C LYS A 265 5.36 -16.16 -12.92
N VAL A 266 4.28 -16.93 -12.90
CA VAL A 266 2.93 -16.47 -13.29
C VAL A 266 2.53 -15.26 -12.47
N LEU A 267 2.66 -15.32 -11.13
CA LEU A 267 2.31 -14.21 -10.23
C LEU A 267 3.15 -12.95 -10.51
N THR A 268 4.44 -13.12 -10.75
CA THR A 268 5.34 -11.99 -11.04
C THR A 268 5.00 -11.34 -12.39
N GLU A 269 4.79 -12.12 -13.43
CA GLU A 269 4.44 -11.59 -14.75
C GLU A 269 3.06 -10.93 -14.78
N ALA A 270 2.08 -11.50 -14.08
CA ALA A 270 0.74 -10.92 -13.93
C ALA A 270 0.79 -9.57 -13.17
N ALA A 271 1.62 -9.47 -12.11
CA ALA A 271 1.80 -8.25 -11.36
C ALA A 271 2.37 -7.12 -12.23
N VAL A 272 3.40 -7.40 -13.03
CA VAL A 272 3.97 -6.42 -13.97
C VAL A 272 2.93 -5.99 -15.01
N ALA A 273 2.20 -6.93 -15.59
CA ALA A 273 1.17 -6.62 -16.59
C ALA A 273 0.07 -5.72 -16.01
N SER A 274 -0.35 -5.96 -14.77
CA SER A 274 -1.37 -5.14 -14.11
C SER A 274 -0.87 -3.72 -13.81
N THR A 275 0.41 -3.55 -13.47
CA THR A 275 1.01 -2.22 -13.26
C THR A 275 1.03 -1.40 -14.54
N GLU A 276 1.43 -1.99 -15.67
CA GLU A 276 1.45 -1.27 -16.94
C GLU A 276 0.05 -0.80 -17.37
N GLN A 277 -0.96 -1.63 -17.19
CA GLN A 277 -2.34 -1.24 -17.47
C GLN A 277 -2.85 -0.19 -16.47
N HIS A 278 -2.43 -0.28 -15.20
CA HIS A 278 -2.80 0.69 -14.18
C HIS A 278 -2.37 2.11 -14.52
N LYS A 279 -1.20 2.32 -15.11
CA LYS A 279 -0.69 3.67 -15.50
C LYS A 279 -1.70 4.41 -16.37
N THR A 280 -2.29 3.72 -17.36
CA THR A 280 -3.34 4.29 -18.23
C THR A 280 -4.65 4.49 -17.47
N ILE A 281 -5.11 3.46 -16.76
CA ILE A 281 -6.35 3.52 -15.97
C ILE A 281 -6.29 4.67 -14.95
N TRP A 282 -5.13 4.88 -14.34
CA TRP A 282 -4.93 5.94 -13.38
C TRP A 282 -5.07 7.33 -14.00
N SER A 283 -4.38 7.60 -15.11
CA SER A 283 -4.43 8.91 -15.76
C SER A 283 -5.84 9.28 -16.22
N GLU A 284 -6.59 8.31 -16.76
CA GLU A 284 -7.98 8.48 -17.15
C GLU A 284 -8.88 8.75 -15.92
N ALA A 285 -8.67 8.02 -14.84
CA ALA A 285 -9.44 8.17 -13.60
C ALA A 285 -9.23 9.54 -12.95
N ILE A 286 -7.99 10.07 -12.92
CA ILE A 286 -7.71 11.41 -12.41
C ILE A 286 -8.45 12.48 -13.24
N ALA A 287 -8.37 12.42 -14.56
CA ALA A 287 -9.06 13.37 -15.44
C ALA A 287 -10.59 13.34 -15.23
N GLN A 288 -11.16 12.15 -15.09
CA GLN A 288 -12.59 11.99 -14.81
C GLN A 288 -12.94 12.50 -13.41
N SER A 289 -12.13 12.18 -12.39
CA SER A 289 -12.37 12.61 -10.99
C SER A 289 -12.34 14.12 -10.84
N ILE A 290 -11.47 14.84 -11.54
CA ILE A 290 -11.45 16.30 -11.54
C ILE A 290 -12.79 16.82 -12.08
N THR A 291 -13.22 16.31 -13.23
CA THR A 291 -14.49 16.72 -13.88
C THR A 291 -15.70 16.47 -12.97
N ASP A 292 -15.75 15.28 -12.37
CA ASP A 292 -16.87 14.88 -11.51
C ASP A 292 -16.88 15.67 -10.20
N ALA A 293 -15.71 15.92 -9.61
CA ALA A 293 -15.58 16.71 -8.38
C ALA A 293 -15.94 18.20 -8.61
N GLU A 294 -15.57 18.78 -9.76
CA GLU A 294 -16.05 20.13 -10.16
C GLU A 294 -17.57 20.16 -10.27
N ALA A 295 -18.19 19.12 -10.85
CA ALA A 295 -19.65 19.00 -10.91
C ALA A 295 -20.31 18.83 -9.52
N MET A 296 -19.59 18.29 -8.52
CA MET A 296 -20.01 18.22 -7.13
C MET A 296 -19.79 19.54 -6.38
N GLY A 297 -19.23 20.55 -7.04
CA GLY A 297 -18.97 21.88 -6.48
C GLY A 297 -17.63 21.96 -5.72
N VAL A 298 -16.69 21.08 -6.00
CA VAL A 298 -15.31 21.19 -5.46
C VAL A 298 -14.55 22.24 -6.27
N THR A 299 -13.84 23.11 -5.58
CA THR A 299 -12.93 24.09 -6.15
C THR A 299 -11.50 23.59 -6.09
N PHE A 300 -10.79 23.64 -7.22
CA PHE A 300 -9.39 23.26 -7.34
C PHE A 300 -8.49 24.52 -7.34
N VAL A 301 -7.63 24.64 -6.33
CA VAL A 301 -6.63 25.70 -6.21
C VAL A 301 -5.31 25.17 -6.79
N LYS A 302 -4.92 25.67 -7.98
CA LYS A 302 -3.81 25.10 -8.79
C LYS A 302 -2.48 25.85 -8.63
N ASP A 303 -2.53 27.18 -8.47
CA ASP A 303 -1.33 28.03 -8.43
C ASP A 303 -0.84 28.19 -6.97
N VAL A 304 -0.24 27.15 -6.42
CA VAL A 304 0.31 27.13 -5.06
C VAL A 304 1.82 27.21 -5.09
N ASP A 305 2.38 28.18 -4.36
CA ASP A 305 3.83 28.18 -4.11
C ASP A 305 4.18 27.08 -3.10
N ARG A 306 4.89 26.06 -3.56
CA ARG A 306 5.26 24.88 -2.76
C ARG A 306 6.54 25.10 -1.96
N GLU A 307 7.32 26.15 -2.25
CA GLU A 307 8.61 26.34 -1.61
C GLU A 307 8.50 26.54 -0.08
N PRO A 308 7.55 27.34 0.46
CA PRO A 308 7.37 27.44 1.91
C PRO A 308 7.05 26.10 2.60
N PHE A 309 6.34 25.19 1.91
CA PHE A 309 6.05 23.86 2.43
C PHE A 309 7.32 22.98 2.44
N ARG A 310 8.14 23.06 1.38
CA ARG A 310 9.43 22.35 1.27
C ARG A 310 10.41 22.80 2.37
N GLU A 311 10.55 24.11 2.55
CA GLU A 311 11.46 24.69 3.54
C GLU A 311 11.15 24.19 4.95
N LEU A 312 9.88 24.27 5.39
CA LEU A 312 9.47 23.84 6.73
C LEU A 312 9.62 22.34 6.96
N THR A 313 9.53 21.52 5.93
CA THR A 313 9.60 20.07 6.02
C THR A 313 10.97 19.49 5.66
N SER A 314 11.94 20.33 5.25
CA SER A 314 13.27 19.93 4.78
C SER A 314 14.07 19.07 5.77
N GLY A 315 13.81 19.23 7.08
CA GLY A 315 14.47 18.45 8.13
C GLY A 315 13.95 17.01 8.27
N ILE A 316 12.81 16.65 7.65
CA ILE A 316 12.22 15.31 7.81
C ILE A 316 13.07 14.25 7.12
N VAL A 317 13.52 14.48 5.89
CA VAL A 317 14.31 13.51 5.13
C VAL A 317 15.61 13.13 5.83
N PRO A 318 16.49 14.08 6.23
CA PRO A 318 17.70 13.75 6.99
C PRO A 318 17.42 12.99 8.29
N GLU A 319 16.39 13.37 9.04
CA GLU A 319 16.02 12.68 10.28
C GLU A 319 15.67 11.21 10.04
N PHE A 320 14.94 10.91 8.95
CA PHE A 320 14.58 9.55 8.61
C PHE A 320 15.77 8.72 8.12
N VAL A 321 16.70 9.33 7.38
CA VAL A 321 17.96 8.68 6.98
C VAL A 321 18.79 8.28 8.20
N ASP A 322 18.88 9.17 9.17
CA ASP A 322 19.65 8.92 10.40
C ASP A 322 18.99 7.86 11.32
N HIS A 323 17.67 7.69 11.22
CA HIS A 323 16.91 6.88 12.17
C HIS A 323 16.51 5.50 11.65
N TYR A 324 16.38 5.32 10.32
CA TYR A 324 15.86 4.10 9.72
C TYR A 324 16.81 3.51 8.69
N ASP A 325 17.26 2.30 8.94
CA ASP A 325 18.07 1.52 7.99
C ASP A 325 17.30 1.30 6.67
N GLY A 326 18.01 1.39 5.55
CA GLY A 326 17.46 1.17 4.21
C GLY A 326 16.74 2.36 3.59
N VAL A 327 16.44 3.45 4.35
CA VAL A 327 15.85 4.67 3.79
C VAL A 327 16.78 5.29 2.75
N SER A 328 18.08 5.39 3.04
CA SER A 328 19.08 5.91 2.08
C SER A 328 19.11 5.12 0.78
N THR A 329 18.95 3.80 0.82
CA THR A 329 18.93 2.94 -0.38
C THR A 329 17.79 3.33 -1.33
N VAL A 330 16.61 3.58 -0.79
CA VAL A 330 15.44 4.03 -1.59
C VAL A 330 15.68 5.45 -2.14
N LEU A 331 16.22 6.36 -1.32
CA LEU A 331 16.53 7.72 -1.76
C LEU A 331 17.58 7.73 -2.86
N ASP A 332 18.60 6.90 -2.77
CA ASP A 332 19.63 6.74 -3.81
C ASP A 332 19.02 6.23 -5.12
N ALA A 333 18.11 5.26 -5.08
CA ALA A 333 17.38 4.78 -6.26
C ALA A 333 16.56 5.90 -6.93
N ILE A 334 15.87 6.73 -6.13
CA ILE A 334 15.11 7.88 -6.61
C ILE A 334 16.04 8.92 -7.24
N GLU A 335 17.16 9.26 -6.60
CA GLU A 335 18.11 10.24 -7.07
C GLU A 335 18.86 9.77 -8.35
N ASN A 336 19.17 8.47 -8.44
CA ASN A 336 19.76 7.89 -9.66
C ASN A 336 18.80 8.01 -10.86
N ALA A 337 17.50 7.82 -10.64
CA ALA A 337 16.47 7.99 -11.66
C ALA A 337 16.29 9.45 -12.10
N ARG A 338 16.62 10.42 -11.23
CA ARG A 338 16.64 11.86 -11.58
C ARG A 338 17.79 12.17 -12.54
N LYS A 339 18.99 11.61 -12.31
CA LYS A 339 20.20 11.84 -13.11
C LYS A 339 20.20 11.12 -14.45
N GLY A 340 19.45 10.07 -14.60
CA GLY A 340 19.33 9.28 -15.84
C GLY A 340 18.32 9.83 -16.85
N ALA A 341 17.88 11.08 -16.69
CA ALA A 341 16.87 11.73 -17.54
C ALA A 341 17.49 12.49 -18.72
#